data_e2793e3254fd3dd26352211d684950f9
#
_entry.id   e2793e3254fd3dd26352211d684950f9
#
_cell.length_a   1.000
_cell.length_b   1.000
_cell.length_c   1.000
_cell.angle_alpha   90.00
_cell.angle_beta   90.00
_cell.angle_gamma   90.00
#
_symmetry.space_group_name_H-M   'P 1'
#
loop_
_entity.id
_entity.type
_entity.pdbx_description
1 polymer ?
#
loop_
_entity_poly.entity_id
_entity_poly.type
_entity_poly.pdbx_seq_one_letter_code
_entity_poly.pdbx_strand_id
1 'polypeptide(L)'
;LLCGAVAANMTGIRLQANQELVAQGVGNIVIPFFGGVPATAAIARSSVGIKSGGQTRMVGIIHALGLLLSMFFLAPVMSRIPLTALAGVLMITAVRMNEWEAIRFIFSRRFKTAMITFLITMVATITLDLTQAILIGAFLSGAIFLSRIAELDVEIQEVDPEKLRRRGIETAGNCDHVRVAYLTGPLFFAATGTFSEAFAKLGDTHALILSMRGVPLIDTSGLEAIRRLDEQLHKQGGTLMFAGIHKNAQLMMERAGLVDEIGRENFFWSSDQAIVAAEARGCRYCHPVLREPEAAKAE
;
A
#
# COMPACT_ATOMS: atom_id res chain seq x y z
N LEU A 1 -8.01 19.50 -1.66
CA LEU A 1 -8.49 18.16 -1.24
C LEU A 1 -8.69 18.05 0.26
N LEU A 2 -7.75 18.53 1.09
CA LEU A 2 -7.84 18.44 2.55
C LEU A 2 -9.13 19.11 3.08
N CYS A 3 -9.44 20.31 2.60
CA CYS A 3 -10.68 21.02 2.99
C CYS A 3 -11.95 20.24 2.62
N GLY A 4 -11.94 19.62 1.42
CA GLY A 4 -13.03 18.77 0.97
C GLY A 4 -13.18 17.51 1.82
N ALA A 5 -12.07 16.87 2.21
CA ALA A 5 -12.08 15.68 3.07
C ALA A 5 -12.63 16.02 4.47
N VAL A 6 -12.21 17.15 5.07
CA VAL A 6 -12.72 17.62 6.36
C VAL A 6 -14.23 17.91 6.27
N ALA A 7 -14.67 18.61 5.21
CA ALA A 7 -16.09 18.88 4.99
C ALA A 7 -16.91 17.60 4.78
N ALA A 8 -16.38 16.62 4.05
CA ALA A 8 -17.00 15.31 3.84
C ALA A 8 -17.18 14.56 5.17
N ASN A 9 -16.16 14.55 6.03
CA ASN A 9 -16.25 13.95 7.36
C ASN A 9 -17.30 14.62 8.25
N MET A 10 -17.41 15.96 8.17
CA MET A 10 -18.38 16.71 8.96
C MET A 10 -19.83 16.53 8.49
N THR A 11 -20.03 16.34 7.18
CA THR A 11 -21.36 16.26 6.55
C THR A 11 -21.83 14.85 6.25
N GLY A 12 -20.93 13.88 6.26
CA GLY A 12 -21.21 12.51 5.81
C GLY A 12 -21.36 12.35 4.29
N ILE A 13 -21.13 13.42 3.51
CA ILE A 13 -21.28 13.43 2.05
C ILE A 13 -19.97 12.97 1.40
N ARG A 14 -20.05 12.05 0.43
CA ARG A 14 -18.87 11.53 -0.28
C ARG A 14 -18.22 12.63 -1.12
N LEU A 15 -16.92 12.87 -0.87
CA LEU A 15 -16.12 13.80 -1.66
C LEU A 15 -15.88 13.27 -3.08
N GLN A 16 -16.16 14.10 -4.09
CA GLN A 16 -15.80 13.86 -5.48
C GLN A 16 -14.45 14.55 -5.78
N ALA A 17 -13.35 13.93 -5.35
CA ALA A 17 -12.01 14.52 -5.34
C ALA A 17 -11.56 15.09 -6.70
N ASN A 18 -11.84 14.38 -7.81
CA ASN A 18 -11.46 14.83 -9.14
C ASN A 18 -12.22 16.09 -9.58
N GLN A 19 -13.53 16.15 -9.32
CA GLN A 19 -14.34 17.33 -9.66
C GLN A 19 -13.93 18.55 -8.84
N GLU A 20 -13.62 18.34 -7.56
CA GLU A 20 -13.16 19.40 -6.67
C GLU A 20 -11.83 20.00 -7.14
N LEU A 21 -10.88 19.16 -7.54
CA LEU A 21 -9.59 19.62 -8.09
C LEU A 21 -9.77 20.39 -9.39
N VAL A 22 -10.60 19.90 -10.30
CA VAL A 22 -10.89 20.59 -11.57
C VAL A 22 -11.55 21.93 -11.30
N ALA A 23 -12.54 22.00 -10.39
CA ALA A 23 -13.22 23.23 -10.05
C ALA A 23 -12.27 24.29 -9.45
N GLN A 24 -11.38 23.87 -8.53
CA GLN A 24 -10.36 24.76 -7.96
C GLN A 24 -9.33 25.20 -9.00
N GLY A 25 -8.92 24.30 -9.90
CA GLY A 25 -8.03 24.63 -11.01
C GLY A 25 -8.63 25.69 -11.93
N VAL A 26 -9.87 25.50 -12.37
CA VAL A 26 -10.59 26.47 -13.20
C VAL A 26 -10.74 27.82 -12.47
N GLY A 27 -11.11 27.79 -11.19
CA GLY A 27 -11.21 28.99 -10.37
C GLY A 27 -9.89 29.76 -10.33
N ASN A 28 -8.78 29.08 -10.09
CA ASN A 28 -7.46 29.69 -10.02
C ASN A 28 -6.91 30.19 -11.36
N ILE A 29 -7.40 29.67 -12.49
CA ILE A 29 -7.12 30.23 -13.81
C ILE A 29 -7.88 31.53 -14.03
N VAL A 30 -9.11 31.64 -13.53
CA VAL A 30 -9.98 32.79 -13.73
C VAL A 30 -9.62 33.95 -12.79
N ILE A 31 -9.26 33.68 -11.53
CA ILE A 31 -8.99 34.71 -10.50
C ILE A 31 -7.95 35.78 -10.94
N PRO A 32 -6.83 35.46 -11.58
CA PRO A 32 -5.85 36.45 -11.99
C PRO A 32 -6.38 37.49 -13.00
N PHE A 33 -7.36 37.13 -13.85
CA PHE A 33 -7.97 38.06 -14.80
C PHE A 33 -8.74 39.18 -14.10
N PHE A 34 -9.13 38.98 -12.84
CA PHE A 34 -9.78 39.97 -11.98
C PHE A 34 -8.80 40.60 -10.97
N GLY A 35 -7.50 40.47 -11.17
CA GLY A 35 -6.45 41.01 -10.28
C GLY A 35 -6.31 40.28 -8.93
N GLY A 36 -6.88 39.08 -8.81
CA GLY A 36 -6.74 38.25 -7.62
C GLY A 36 -5.52 37.33 -7.65
N VAL A 37 -5.15 36.81 -6.48
CA VAL A 37 -4.11 35.80 -6.32
C VAL A 37 -4.73 34.41 -6.25
N PRO A 38 -4.01 33.34 -6.63
CA PRO A 38 -4.49 31.97 -6.48
C PRO A 38 -4.95 31.69 -5.06
N ALA A 39 -6.13 31.08 -4.92
CA ALA A 39 -6.77 30.81 -3.64
C ALA A 39 -7.15 29.33 -3.51
N THR A 40 -7.31 28.89 -2.27
CA THR A 40 -7.85 27.57 -1.94
C THR A 40 -8.99 27.68 -0.95
N ALA A 41 -9.77 26.60 -0.84
CA ALA A 41 -10.82 26.52 0.15
C ALA A 41 -10.25 26.66 1.58
N ALA A 42 -10.90 27.48 2.41
CA ALA A 42 -10.50 27.70 3.79
C ALA A 42 -11.25 26.74 4.73
N ILE A 43 -10.53 25.82 5.38
CA ILE A 43 -11.10 24.82 6.30
C ILE A 43 -11.94 25.49 7.38
N ALA A 44 -11.40 26.53 8.05
CA ALA A 44 -12.07 27.23 9.13
C ALA A 44 -13.42 27.82 8.72
N ARG A 45 -13.47 28.53 7.58
CA ARG A 45 -14.71 29.16 7.06
C ARG A 45 -15.74 28.12 6.66
N SER A 46 -15.29 27.05 5.95
CA SER A 46 -16.17 25.95 5.54
C SER A 46 -16.75 25.23 6.77
N SER A 47 -15.93 24.95 7.77
CA SER A 47 -16.37 24.30 9.01
C SER A 47 -17.38 25.14 9.79
N VAL A 48 -17.18 26.47 9.88
CA VAL A 48 -18.15 27.37 10.51
C VAL A 48 -19.45 27.37 9.74
N GLY A 49 -19.39 27.46 8.40
CA GLY A 49 -20.61 27.43 7.56
C GLY A 49 -21.39 26.13 7.74
N ILE A 50 -20.76 24.99 7.79
CA ILE A 50 -21.39 23.66 8.01
C ILE A 50 -22.00 23.61 9.43
N LYS A 51 -21.23 23.97 10.47
CA LYS A 51 -21.70 23.98 11.86
C LYS A 51 -22.86 24.95 12.11
N SER A 52 -22.97 26.01 11.31
CA SER A 52 -24.07 26.95 11.34
C SER A 52 -25.32 26.49 10.56
N GLY A 53 -25.33 25.23 10.08
CA GLY A 53 -26.46 24.64 9.39
C GLY A 53 -26.46 24.85 7.86
N GLY A 54 -25.34 25.29 7.28
CA GLY A 54 -25.21 25.43 5.83
C GLY A 54 -25.21 24.08 5.12
N GLN A 55 -26.19 23.84 4.24
CA GLN A 55 -26.38 22.57 3.53
C GLN A 55 -26.16 22.68 2.01
N THR A 56 -26.03 23.86 1.48
CA THR A 56 -25.98 24.09 0.04
C THR A 56 -24.72 24.85 -0.39
N ARG A 57 -24.37 24.77 -1.66
CA ARG A 57 -23.25 25.53 -2.27
C ARG A 57 -23.48 27.04 -2.23
N MET A 58 -24.74 27.47 -2.08
CA MET A 58 -25.14 28.91 -1.96
C MET A 58 -24.48 29.58 -0.76
N VAL A 59 -24.15 28.85 0.31
CA VAL A 59 -23.44 29.39 1.48
C VAL A 59 -22.12 30.06 1.08
N GLY A 60 -21.36 29.44 0.19
CA GLY A 60 -20.09 30.00 -0.31
C GLY A 60 -20.32 31.28 -1.15
N ILE A 61 -21.32 31.27 -2.00
CA ILE A 61 -21.68 32.44 -2.85
C ILE A 61 -22.17 33.61 -1.98
N ILE A 62 -23.06 33.35 -1.04
CA ILE A 62 -23.58 34.37 -0.13
C ILE A 62 -22.45 34.92 0.75
N HIS A 63 -21.56 34.06 1.23
CA HIS A 63 -20.39 34.48 1.99
C HIS A 63 -19.48 35.40 1.16
N ALA A 64 -19.18 35.04 -0.10
CA ALA A 64 -18.36 35.87 -0.98
C ALA A 64 -19.00 37.22 -1.27
N LEU A 65 -20.31 37.25 -1.54
CA LEU A 65 -21.07 38.50 -1.70
C LEU A 65 -21.10 39.33 -0.42
N GLY A 66 -21.27 38.70 0.73
CA GLY A 66 -21.23 39.37 2.04
C GLY A 66 -19.86 40.01 2.32
N LEU A 67 -18.76 39.32 1.98
CA LEU A 67 -17.42 39.90 2.09
C LEU A 67 -17.21 41.05 1.12
N LEU A 68 -17.67 40.94 -0.13
CA LEU A 68 -17.60 42.04 -1.10
C LEU A 68 -18.37 43.26 -0.63
N LEU A 69 -19.59 43.10 -0.17
CA LEU A 69 -20.42 44.18 0.39
C LEU A 69 -19.78 44.82 1.64
N SER A 70 -19.24 43.98 2.53
CA SER A 70 -18.54 44.46 3.72
C SER A 70 -17.30 45.26 3.38
N MET A 71 -16.60 44.92 2.36
CA MET A 71 -15.44 45.66 1.88
C MET A 71 -15.81 47.07 1.40
N PHE A 72 -16.93 47.20 0.68
CA PHE A 72 -17.36 48.49 0.18
C PHE A 72 -18.03 49.38 1.25
N PHE A 73 -18.91 48.83 2.10
CA PHE A 73 -19.71 49.59 3.03
C PHE A 73 -19.14 49.65 4.46
N LEU A 74 -18.45 48.59 4.89
CA LEU A 74 -17.95 48.45 6.25
C LEU A 74 -16.45 48.71 6.39
N ALA A 75 -15.74 49.04 5.31
CA ALA A 75 -14.28 49.29 5.36
C ALA A 75 -13.88 50.31 6.45
N PRO A 76 -14.58 51.48 6.62
CA PRO A 76 -14.24 52.44 7.65
C PRO A 76 -14.49 51.93 9.08
N VAL A 77 -15.40 51.00 9.27
CA VAL A 77 -15.68 50.36 10.56
C VAL A 77 -14.63 49.26 10.82
N MET A 78 -14.33 48.47 9.80
CA MET A 78 -13.32 47.38 9.90
C MET A 78 -11.94 47.92 10.22
N SER A 79 -11.54 49.06 9.68
CA SER A 79 -10.26 49.69 9.97
C SER A 79 -10.07 50.12 11.43
N ARG A 80 -11.15 50.24 12.20
CA ARG A 80 -11.16 50.61 13.63
C ARG A 80 -11.05 49.39 14.55
N ILE A 81 -11.16 48.18 14.03
CA ILE A 81 -11.05 46.98 14.85
C ILE A 81 -9.59 46.79 15.27
N PRO A 82 -9.31 46.76 16.58
CA PRO A 82 -7.94 46.56 17.05
C PRO A 82 -7.44 45.17 16.74
N LEU A 83 -6.16 45.05 16.35
CA LEU A 83 -5.50 43.78 16.04
C LEU A 83 -5.59 42.78 17.20
N THR A 84 -5.62 43.28 18.44
CA THR A 84 -5.76 42.43 19.64
C THR A 84 -7.10 41.68 19.67
N ALA A 85 -8.19 42.30 19.20
CA ALA A 85 -9.48 41.63 19.09
C ALA A 85 -9.45 40.52 18.03
N LEU A 86 -8.82 40.77 16.88
CA LEU A 86 -8.64 39.79 15.84
C LEU A 86 -7.75 38.60 16.32
N ALA A 87 -6.69 38.91 17.08
CA ALA A 87 -5.85 37.89 17.68
C ALA A 87 -6.62 36.97 18.65
N GLY A 88 -7.50 37.56 19.48
CA GLY A 88 -8.39 36.80 20.38
C GLY A 88 -9.33 35.85 19.61
N VAL A 89 -9.95 36.32 18.52
CA VAL A 89 -10.78 35.49 17.66
C VAL A 89 -9.98 34.35 17.02
N LEU A 90 -8.75 34.60 16.55
CA LEU A 90 -7.89 33.61 15.96
C LEU A 90 -7.48 32.53 16.99
N MET A 91 -7.14 32.94 18.24
CA MET A 91 -6.82 31.98 19.30
C MET A 91 -7.98 31.04 19.62
N ILE A 92 -9.18 31.57 19.77
CA ILE A 92 -10.38 30.78 20.05
C ILE A 92 -10.67 29.84 18.85
N THR A 93 -10.53 30.34 17.63
CA THR A 93 -10.73 29.56 16.42
C THR A 93 -9.70 28.42 16.34
N ALA A 94 -8.44 28.67 16.61
CA ALA A 94 -7.40 27.66 16.63
C ALA A 94 -7.69 26.53 17.64
N VAL A 95 -8.13 26.87 18.85
CA VAL A 95 -8.51 25.89 19.88
C VAL A 95 -9.73 25.06 19.42
N ARG A 96 -10.72 25.71 18.79
CA ARG A 96 -11.94 25.02 18.30
C ARG A 96 -11.70 24.17 17.06
N MET A 97 -10.68 24.44 16.27
CA MET A 97 -10.31 23.67 15.09
C MET A 97 -9.58 22.37 15.44
N ASN A 98 -9.01 22.26 16.64
CA ASN A 98 -8.36 21.05 17.08
C ASN A 98 -9.37 19.92 17.25
N GLU A 99 -9.04 18.77 16.71
CA GLU A 99 -9.79 17.52 16.91
C GLU A 99 -9.33 16.85 18.23
N TRP A 100 -9.69 17.45 19.35
CA TRP A 100 -9.30 16.97 20.68
C TRP A 100 -9.63 15.50 20.93
N GLU A 101 -10.72 15.01 20.35
CA GLU A 101 -11.13 13.61 20.47
C GLU A 101 -10.15 12.69 19.77
N ALA A 102 -9.70 13.01 18.55
CA ALA A 102 -8.71 12.25 17.80
C ALA A 102 -7.35 12.26 18.52
N ILE A 103 -6.91 13.42 18.99
CA ILE A 103 -5.67 13.53 19.76
C ILE A 103 -5.76 12.66 21.02
N ARG A 104 -6.83 12.79 21.80
CA ARG A 104 -7.05 12.00 23.01
C ARG A 104 -7.09 10.50 22.71
N PHE A 105 -7.72 10.10 21.62
CA PHE A 105 -7.78 8.70 21.19
C PHE A 105 -6.38 8.14 20.92
N ILE A 106 -5.55 8.84 20.14
CA ILE A 106 -4.18 8.42 19.81
C ILE A 106 -3.34 8.26 21.07
N PHE A 107 -3.39 9.23 21.98
CA PHE A 107 -2.58 9.24 23.20
C PHE A 107 -3.08 8.25 24.25
N SER A 108 -4.42 8.11 24.43
CA SER A 108 -4.99 7.18 25.42
C SER A 108 -4.77 5.72 25.03
N ARG A 109 -4.81 5.41 23.73
CA ARG A 109 -4.57 4.06 23.20
C ARG A 109 -3.09 3.77 22.94
N ARG A 110 -2.20 4.73 23.19
CA ARG A 110 -0.75 4.59 23.05
C ARG A 110 -0.30 4.07 21.70
N PHE A 111 -0.89 4.58 20.62
CA PHE A 111 -0.43 4.27 19.26
C PHE A 111 0.93 4.93 19.00
N LYS A 112 2.01 4.24 19.39
CA LYS A 112 3.40 4.77 19.39
C LYS A 112 3.77 5.43 18.05
N THR A 113 3.51 4.76 16.96
CA THR A 113 3.83 5.27 15.62
C THR A 113 3.08 6.56 15.30
N ALA A 114 1.76 6.59 15.56
CA ALA A 114 0.93 7.77 15.33
C ALA A 114 1.34 8.95 16.25
N MET A 115 1.69 8.66 17.52
CA MET A 115 2.18 9.67 18.46
C MET A 115 3.49 10.28 17.99
N ILE A 116 4.45 9.46 17.54
CA ILE A 116 5.76 9.94 17.06
C ILE A 116 5.56 10.78 15.80
N THR A 117 4.79 10.31 14.84
CA THR A 117 4.48 11.07 13.61
C THR A 117 3.81 12.40 13.93
N PHE A 118 2.81 12.39 14.84
CA PHE A 118 2.13 13.60 15.29
C PHE A 118 3.10 14.61 15.91
N LEU A 119 3.96 14.16 16.83
CA LEU A 119 4.94 15.03 17.50
C LEU A 119 5.96 15.60 16.52
N ILE A 120 6.51 14.79 15.63
CA ILE A 120 7.47 15.24 14.61
C ILE A 120 6.81 16.28 13.70
N THR A 121 5.61 16.04 13.20
CA THR A 121 4.88 16.97 12.33
C THR A 121 4.54 18.27 13.08
N MET A 122 4.15 18.18 14.34
CA MET A 122 3.86 19.34 15.18
C MET A 122 5.11 20.21 15.39
N VAL A 123 6.23 19.60 15.75
CA VAL A 123 7.52 20.32 15.91
C VAL A 123 7.94 20.94 14.58
N ALA A 124 7.86 20.20 13.47
CA ALA A 124 8.15 20.72 12.14
C ALA A 124 7.26 21.92 11.78
N THR A 125 5.98 21.89 12.13
CA THR A 125 5.05 23.01 11.89
C THR A 125 5.41 24.27 12.68
N ILE A 126 5.98 24.11 13.88
CA ILE A 126 6.39 25.25 14.73
C ILE A 126 7.73 25.82 14.29
N THR A 127 8.67 24.97 13.86
CA THR A 127 10.06 25.36 13.56
C THR A 127 10.33 25.68 12.09
N LEU A 128 9.54 25.10 11.20
CA LEU A 128 9.65 25.23 9.75
C LEU A 128 8.38 25.87 9.18
N ASP A 129 8.32 26.00 7.86
CA ASP A 129 7.10 26.42 7.17
C ASP A 129 6.07 25.30 7.11
N LEU A 130 4.77 25.69 7.09
CA LEU A 130 3.65 24.75 6.99
C LEU A 130 3.80 23.77 5.81
N THR A 131 4.30 24.24 4.66
CA THR A 131 4.49 23.41 3.47
C THR A 131 5.53 22.31 3.71
N GLN A 132 6.66 22.67 4.33
CA GLN A 132 7.73 21.72 4.67
C GLN A 132 7.26 20.71 5.72
N ALA A 133 6.50 21.15 6.72
CA ALA A 133 5.94 20.26 7.74
C ALA A 133 4.97 19.23 7.14
N ILE A 134 4.13 19.64 6.19
CA ILE A 134 3.21 18.74 5.47
C ILE A 134 4.00 17.70 4.66
N LEU A 135 5.05 18.12 3.95
CA LEU A 135 5.89 17.20 3.17
C LEU A 135 6.61 16.19 4.08
N ILE A 136 7.17 16.64 5.20
CA ILE A 136 7.80 15.76 6.19
C ILE A 136 6.78 14.76 6.75
N GLY A 137 5.60 15.23 7.15
CA GLY A 137 4.54 14.37 7.67
C GLY A 137 4.06 13.35 6.64
N ALA A 138 3.86 13.76 5.40
CA ALA A 138 3.45 12.88 4.31
C ALA A 138 4.53 11.83 3.99
N PHE A 139 5.80 12.25 3.89
CA PHE A 139 6.92 11.34 3.66
C PHE A 139 7.05 10.32 4.79
N LEU A 140 7.03 10.77 6.05
CA LEU A 140 7.14 9.89 7.21
C LEU A 140 5.98 8.89 7.28
N SER A 141 4.75 9.35 7.06
CA SER A 141 3.57 8.47 7.02
C SER A 141 3.64 7.47 5.86
N GLY A 142 4.11 7.90 4.69
CA GLY A 142 4.33 7.04 3.53
C GLY A 142 5.41 5.99 3.78
N ALA A 143 6.54 6.36 4.38
CA ALA A 143 7.61 5.44 4.73
C ALA A 143 7.16 4.38 5.76
N ILE A 144 6.42 4.79 6.78
CA ILE A 144 5.86 3.87 7.78
C ILE A 144 4.82 2.94 7.14
N PHE A 145 3.98 3.46 6.25
CA PHE A 145 2.99 2.65 5.53
C PHE A 145 3.68 1.63 4.64
N LEU A 146 4.71 2.05 3.90
CA LEU A 146 5.50 1.17 3.03
C LEU A 146 6.19 0.06 3.83
N SER A 147 6.81 0.39 4.99
CA SER A 147 7.46 -0.61 5.84
C SER A 147 6.48 -1.67 6.37
N ARG A 148 5.24 -1.28 6.67
CA ARG A 148 4.19 -2.22 7.11
C ARG A 148 3.67 -3.11 5.99
N ILE A 149 3.57 -2.58 4.77
CA ILE A 149 3.14 -3.38 3.62
C ILE A 149 4.26 -4.30 3.15
N ALA A 150 5.52 -3.94 3.38
CA ALA A 150 6.67 -4.72 2.96
C ALA A 150 6.85 -6.05 3.72
N GLU A 151 6.05 -6.31 4.74
CA GLU A 151 6.07 -7.58 5.46
C GLU A 151 5.58 -8.70 4.53
N LEU A 152 6.53 -9.47 4.01
CA LEU A 152 6.29 -10.72 3.29
C LEU A 152 6.49 -11.86 4.30
N ASP A 153 5.45 -12.65 4.49
CA ASP A 153 5.52 -13.88 5.26
C ASP A 153 5.69 -15.05 4.31
N VAL A 154 6.70 -15.89 4.60
CA VAL A 154 7.04 -17.08 3.81
C VAL A 154 7.03 -18.28 4.74
N GLU A 155 6.00 -19.09 4.64
CA GLU A 155 5.88 -20.33 5.39
C GLU A 155 6.15 -21.52 4.49
N ILE A 156 7.28 -22.22 4.73
CA ILE A 156 7.65 -23.41 3.97
C ILE A 156 7.19 -24.63 4.74
N GLN A 157 6.35 -25.44 4.11
CA GLN A 157 5.83 -26.68 4.66
C GLN A 157 6.26 -27.87 3.81
N GLU A 158 6.59 -28.98 4.47
CA GLU A 158 6.70 -30.28 3.84
C GLU A 158 5.30 -30.82 3.52
N VAL A 159 5.20 -31.59 2.46
CA VAL A 159 3.91 -32.17 2.04
C VAL A 159 3.55 -33.27 3.02
N ASP A 160 2.37 -33.18 3.65
CA ASP A 160 1.79 -34.19 4.49
C ASP A 160 0.82 -35.07 3.70
N PRO A 161 1.21 -36.32 3.34
CA PRO A 161 0.38 -37.19 2.51
C PRO A 161 -0.94 -37.57 3.17
N GLU A 162 -0.99 -37.63 4.52
CA GLU A 162 -2.24 -37.95 5.22
C GLU A 162 -3.27 -36.84 5.12
N LYS A 163 -2.83 -35.56 5.15
CA LYS A 163 -3.73 -34.42 4.94
C LYS A 163 -4.31 -34.41 3.53
N LEU A 164 -3.54 -34.81 2.52
CA LEU A 164 -4.00 -34.92 1.13
C LEU A 164 -5.03 -36.04 0.97
N ARG A 165 -4.76 -37.23 1.55
CA ARG A 165 -5.70 -38.36 1.53
C ARG A 165 -7.04 -38.03 2.20
N ARG A 166 -7.03 -37.29 3.32
CA ARG A 166 -8.26 -36.82 3.99
C ARG A 166 -9.10 -35.89 3.13
N ARG A 167 -8.47 -35.21 2.15
CA ARG A 167 -9.14 -34.37 1.15
C ARG A 167 -9.56 -35.13 -0.11
N GLY A 168 -9.36 -36.44 -0.15
CA GLY A 168 -9.70 -37.27 -1.32
C GLY A 168 -8.68 -37.18 -2.46
N ILE A 169 -7.45 -36.73 -2.19
CA ILE A 169 -6.39 -36.59 -3.17
C ILE A 169 -5.46 -37.80 -3.00
N GLU A 170 -5.45 -38.69 -4.00
CA GLU A 170 -4.51 -39.81 -4.03
C GLU A 170 -3.17 -39.32 -4.58
N THR A 171 -2.10 -39.50 -3.80
CA THR A 171 -0.73 -39.22 -4.20
C THR A 171 -0.04 -40.51 -4.59
N ALA A 172 0.78 -40.45 -5.64
CA ALA A 172 1.45 -41.61 -6.22
C ALA A 172 2.62 -42.12 -5.37
N GLY A 173 3.09 -41.33 -4.42
CA GLY A 173 4.26 -41.67 -3.59
C GLY A 173 4.45 -40.71 -2.42
N ASN A 174 5.27 -41.13 -1.44
CA ASN A 174 5.74 -40.27 -0.37
C ASN A 174 7.08 -39.66 -0.79
N CYS A 175 7.07 -38.49 -1.41
CA CYS A 175 8.30 -37.79 -1.74
C CYS A 175 8.56 -36.67 -0.71
N ASP A 176 9.49 -36.91 0.21
CA ASP A 176 9.86 -35.94 1.27
C ASP A 176 10.61 -34.70 0.72
N HIS A 177 10.91 -34.70 -0.58
CA HIS A 177 11.65 -33.62 -1.26
C HIS A 177 10.74 -32.65 -2.03
N VAL A 178 9.41 -32.75 -1.87
CA VAL A 178 8.44 -31.78 -2.37
C VAL A 178 8.09 -30.81 -1.26
N ARG A 179 8.28 -29.52 -1.49
CA ARG A 179 8.01 -28.47 -0.52
C ARG A 179 7.02 -27.46 -1.06
N VAL A 180 6.13 -26.99 -0.20
CA VAL A 180 5.19 -25.90 -0.52
C VAL A 180 5.54 -24.68 0.30
N ALA A 181 5.81 -23.59 -0.38
CA ALA A 181 6.02 -22.29 0.25
C ALA A 181 4.75 -21.43 0.09
N TYR A 182 4.11 -21.12 1.18
CA TYR A 182 2.97 -20.20 1.22
C TYR A 182 3.49 -18.78 1.36
N LEU A 183 3.22 -17.95 0.35
CA LEU A 183 3.61 -16.55 0.33
C LEU A 183 2.41 -15.69 0.69
N THR A 184 2.56 -14.84 1.71
CA THR A 184 1.54 -13.88 2.12
C THR A 184 2.14 -12.48 2.19
N GLY A 185 1.60 -11.56 1.40
CA GLY A 185 2.10 -10.19 1.26
C GLY A 185 2.59 -9.89 -0.16
N PRO A 186 2.86 -8.62 -0.49
CA PRO A 186 3.33 -8.23 -1.81
C PRO A 186 4.81 -8.59 -1.99
N LEU A 187 5.15 -9.07 -3.17
CA LEU A 187 6.53 -9.38 -3.55
C LEU A 187 7.10 -8.23 -4.41
N PHE A 188 7.79 -7.30 -3.77
CA PHE A 188 8.37 -6.12 -4.39
C PHE A 188 9.75 -5.80 -3.79
N PHE A 189 10.41 -4.73 -4.27
CA PHE A 189 11.79 -4.42 -3.92
C PHE A 189 12.12 -4.51 -2.42
N ALA A 190 11.21 -4.08 -1.55
CA ALA A 190 11.43 -4.09 -0.10
C ALA A 190 11.30 -5.49 0.54
N ALA A 191 10.65 -6.45 -0.13
CA ALA A 191 10.42 -7.81 0.35
C ALA A 191 11.42 -8.83 -0.22
N THR A 192 12.23 -8.45 -1.21
CA THR A 192 13.17 -9.38 -1.91
C THR A 192 14.22 -9.97 -0.99
N GLY A 193 14.67 -9.22 0.04
CA GLY A 193 15.61 -9.72 1.05
C GLY A 193 15.01 -10.87 1.85
N THR A 194 13.83 -10.65 2.44
CA THR A 194 13.09 -11.68 3.21
C THR A 194 12.79 -12.90 2.34
N PHE A 195 12.37 -12.69 1.07
CA PHE A 195 12.15 -13.76 0.12
C PHE A 195 13.43 -14.58 -0.11
N SER A 196 14.56 -13.95 -0.41
CA SER A 196 15.82 -14.65 -0.67
C SER A 196 16.34 -15.39 0.57
N GLU A 197 16.22 -14.80 1.76
CA GLU A 197 16.63 -15.43 3.02
C GLU A 197 15.79 -16.69 3.32
N ALA A 198 14.48 -16.65 3.08
CA ALA A 198 13.59 -17.78 3.30
C ALA A 198 14.01 -19.02 2.46
N PHE A 199 14.51 -18.79 1.26
CA PHE A 199 14.90 -19.86 0.34
C PHE A 199 16.41 -20.18 0.33
N ALA A 200 17.21 -19.46 1.12
CA ALA A 200 18.67 -19.68 1.16
C ALA A 200 19.07 -21.08 1.66
N LYS A 201 18.21 -21.77 2.42
CA LYS A 201 18.49 -23.07 3.06
C LYS A 201 17.47 -24.15 2.66
N LEU A 202 17.14 -24.23 1.38
CA LEU A 202 16.12 -25.20 0.91
C LEU A 202 16.54 -26.66 1.03
N GLY A 203 17.84 -26.96 1.12
CA GLY A 203 18.35 -28.34 1.11
C GLY A 203 17.99 -29.10 -0.17
N ASP A 204 17.99 -30.45 -0.10
CA ASP A 204 17.63 -31.31 -1.22
C ASP A 204 16.15 -31.19 -1.55
N THR A 205 15.81 -30.37 -2.55
CA THR A 205 14.44 -30.12 -2.96
C THR A 205 14.24 -30.53 -4.42
N HIS A 206 13.37 -31.53 -4.65
CA HIS A 206 13.00 -31.97 -5.99
C HIS A 206 12.02 -31.00 -6.66
N ALA A 207 11.00 -30.56 -5.92
CA ALA A 207 10.04 -29.59 -6.41
C ALA A 207 9.70 -28.58 -5.31
N LEU A 208 9.80 -27.30 -5.65
CA LEU A 208 9.34 -26.21 -4.81
C LEU A 208 8.09 -25.59 -5.40
N ILE A 209 6.99 -25.65 -4.67
CA ILE A 209 5.71 -25.09 -5.09
C ILE A 209 5.51 -23.76 -4.38
N LEU A 210 5.51 -22.65 -5.12
CA LEU A 210 5.16 -21.34 -4.58
C LEU A 210 3.65 -21.13 -4.63
N SER A 211 3.00 -21.14 -3.49
CA SER A 211 1.59 -20.75 -3.37
C SER A 211 1.47 -19.24 -3.35
N MET A 212 1.02 -18.67 -4.48
CA MET A 212 0.97 -17.23 -4.73
C MET A 212 -0.40 -16.61 -4.40
N ARG A 213 -1.30 -17.37 -3.79
CA ARG A 213 -2.67 -16.91 -3.48
C ARG A 213 -2.69 -15.71 -2.53
N GLY A 214 -1.72 -15.61 -1.64
CA GLY A 214 -1.54 -14.48 -0.73
C GLY A 214 -0.73 -13.32 -1.30
N VAL A 215 -0.30 -13.37 -2.58
CA VAL A 215 0.55 -12.33 -3.21
C VAL A 215 -0.29 -11.46 -4.14
N PRO A 216 -0.74 -10.27 -3.68
CA PRO A 216 -1.61 -9.39 -4.47
C PRO A 216 -0.86 -8.60 -5.55
N LEU A 217 0.44 -8.40 -5.39
CA LEU A 217 1.27 -7.55 -6.23
C LEU A 217 2.67 -8.13 -6.36
N ILE A 218 3.22 -8.10 -7.58
CA ILE A 218 4.64 -8.38 -7.88
C ILE A 218 5.18 -7.20 -8.71
N ASP A 219 6.39 -6.73 -8.39
CA ASP A 219 7.11 -5.76 -9.21
C ASP A 219 8.30 -6.41 -9.94
N THR A 220 9.06 -5.61 -10.67
CA THR A 220 10.24 -6.09 -11.41
C THR A 220 11.31 -6.72 -10.51
N SER A 221 11.48 -6.20 -9.29
CA SER A 221 12.44 -6.75 -8.32
C SER A 221 12.00 -8.11 -7.79
N GLY A 222 10.68 -8.27 -7.56
CA GLY A 222 10.09 -9.54 -7.18
C GLY A 222 10.20 -10.60 -8.27
N LEU A 223 9.99 -10.23 -9.55
CA LEU A 223 10.20 -11.13 -10.68
C LEU A 223 11.64 -11.61 -10.79
N GLU A 224 12.60 -10.70 -10.59
CA GLU A 224 14.02 -11.05 -10.61
C GLU A 224 14.42 -11.98 -9.44
N ALA A 225 13.83 -11.78 -8.27
CA ALA A 225 14.04 -12.68 -7.13
C ALA A 225 13.49 -14.09 -7.40
N ILE A 226 12.34 -14.21 -8.07
CA ILE A 226 11.78 -15.49 -8.52
C ILE A 226 12.70 -16.15 -9.55
N ARG A 227 13.21 -15.40 -10.53
CA ARG A 227 14.14 -15.93 -11.55
C ARG A 227 15.39 -16.51 -10.92
N ARG A 228 16.00 -15.79 -9.97
CA ARG A 228 17.17 -16.28 -9.23
C ARG A 228 16.89 -17.56 -8.44
N LEU A 229 15.71 -17.64 -7.85
CA LEU A 229 15.28 -18.85 -7.14
C LEU A 229 15.12 -20.03 -8.10
N ASP A 230 14.55 -19.83 -9.28
CA ASP A 230 14.41 -20.84 -10.32
C ASP A 230 15.79 -21.35 -10.80
N GLU A 231 16.71 -20.42 -11.11
CA GLU A 231 18.08 -20.75 -11.49
C GLU A 231 18.81 -21.55 -10.40
N GLN A 232 18.63 -21.17 -9.13
CA GLN A 232 19.22 -21.87 -7.99
C GLN A 232 18.70 -23.30 -7.88
N LEU A 233 17.38 -23.48 -8.00
CA LEU A 233 16.74 -24.81 -7.97
C LEU A 233 17.16 -25.67 -9.16
N HIS A 234 17.19 -25.12 -10.36
CA HIS A 234 17.64 -25.81 -11.56
C HIS A 234 19.08 -26.34 -11.45
N LYS A 235 20.01 -25.55 -10.87
CA LYS A 235 21.41 -25.99 -10.60
C LYS A 235 21.44 -27.16 -9.65
N GLN A 236 20.49 -27.30 -8.74
CA GLN A 236 20.35 -28.42 -7.82
C GLN A 236 19.54 -29.59 -8.40
N GLY A 237 19.05 -29.46 -9.65
CA GLY A 237 18.19 -30.44 -10.32
C GLY A 237 16.76 -30.47 -9.79
N GLY A 238 16.32 -29.40 -9.10
CA GLY A 238 14.95 -29.18 -8.66
C GLY A 238 14.13 -28.41 -9.69
N THR A 239 12.82 -28.34 -9.48
CA THR A 239 11.85 -27.64 -10.34
C THR A 239 11.04 -26.64 -9.53
N LEU A 240 10.88 -25.43 -10.06
CA LEU A 240 10.00 -24.42 -9.50
C LEU A 240 8.61 -24.53 -10.10
N MET A 241 7.59 -24.56 -9.24
CA MET A 241 6.19 -24.64 -9.64
C MET A 241 5.37 -23.54 -8.95
N PHE A 242 4.29 -23.13 -9.56
CA PHE A 242 3.43 -22.08 -9.04
C PHE A 242 2.00 -22.54 -8.86
N ALA A 243 1.36 -22.06 -7.79
CA ALA A 243 -0.03 -22.37 -7.50
C ALA A 243 -0.81 -21.11 -7.10
N GLY A 244 -2.02 -20.96 -7.66
CA GLY A 244 -2.96 -19.94 -7.21
C GLY A 244 -2.55 -18.49 -7.50
N ILE A 245 -1.93 -18.22 -8.64
CA ILE A 245 -1.45 -16.89 -9.01
C ILE A 245 -2.63 -15.96 -9.32
N HIS A 246 -2.61 -14.74 -8.76
CA HIS A 246 -3.56 -13.70 -9.13
C HIS A 246 -3.35 -13.21 -10.56
N LYS A 247 -4.44 -12.84 -11.25
CA LYS A 247 -4.42 -12.39 -12.64
C LYS A 247 -3.39 -11.26 -12.90
N ASN A 248 -3.29 -10.29 -11.98
CA ASN A 248 -2.34 -9.18 -12.14
C ASN A 248 -0.89 -9.65 -12.04
N ALA A 249 -0.59 -10.56 -11.11
CA ALA A 249 0.74 -11.15 -10.96
C ALA A 249 1.10 -12.01 -12.17
N GLN A 250 0.16 -12.80 -12.68
CA GLN A 250 0.33 -13.61 -13.88
C GLN A 250 0.66 -12.74 -15.10
N LEU A 251 -0.09 -11.66 -15.34
CA LEU A 251 0.17 -10.72 -16.44
C LEU A 251 1.57 -10.10 -16.35
N MET A 252 2.06 -9.81 -15.14
CA MET A 252 3.42 -9.28 -14.94
C MET A 252 4.48 -10.35 -15.26
N MET A 253 4.27 -11.61 -14.85
CA MET A 253 5.16 -12.72 -15.16
C MET A 253 5.19 -13.04 -16.66
N GLU A 254 4.03 -13.01 -17.34
CA GLU A 254 3.93 -13.18 -18.79
C GLU A 254 4.67 -12.08 -19.56
N ARG A 255 4.50 -10.81 -19.16
CA ARG A 255 5.21 -9.67 -19.77
C ARG A 255 6.73 -9.74 -19.59
N ALA A 256 7.19 -10.30 -18.49
CA ALA A 256 8.60 -10.50 -18.19
C ALA A 256 9.20 -11.72 -18.88
N GLY A 257 8.41 -12.54 -19.60
CA GLY A 257 8.85 -13.79 -20.22
C GLY A 257 9.07 -14.93 -19.23
N LEU A 258 8.81 -14.71 -17.94
CA LEU A 258 9.11 -15.67 -16.88
C LEU A 258 8.24 -16.94 -16.98
N VAL A 259 7.03 -16.82 -17.51
CA VAL A 259 6.13 -17.96 -17.73
C VAL A 259 6.68 -18.91 -18.80
N ASP A 260 7.29 -18.37 -19.84
CA ASP A 260 7.87 -19.18 -20.92
C ASP A 260 9.25 -19.73 -20.52
N GLU A 261 10.02 -19.02 -19.67
CA GLU A 261 11.30 -19.49 -19.09
C GLU A 261 11.08 -20.69 -18.16
N ILE A 262 10.12 -20.63 -17.26
CA ILE A 262 9.83 -21.67 -16.25
C ILE A 262 9.05 -22.84 -16.88
N GLY A 263 8.30 -22.57 -17.94
CA GLY A 263 7.38 -23.50 -18.59
C GLY A 263 5.96 -23.42 -18.06
N ARG A 264 5.00 -23.30 -18.98
CA ARG A 264 3.56 -23.15 -18.65
C ARG A 264 2.97 -24.34 -17.90
N GLU A 265 3.56 -25.53 -18.06
CA GLU A 265 3.22 -26.75 -17.36
C GLU A 265 3.54 -26.74 -15.86
N ASN A 266 4.23 -25.71 -15.36
CA ASN A 266 4.57 -25.52 -13.97
C ASN A 266 3.61 -24.55 -13.23
N PHE A 267 2.55 -24.10 -13.91
CA PHE A 267 1.56 -23.19 -13.37
C PHE A 267 0.22 -23.90 -13.11
N PHE A 268 -0.20 -23.91 -11.84
CA PHE A 268 -1.35 -24.67 -11.39
C PHE A 268 -2.39 -23.75 -10.71
N TRP A 269 -3.65 -24.16 -10.74
CA TRP A 269 -4.71 -23.45 -10.03
C TRP A 269 -4.64 -23.62 -8.52
N SER A 270 -4.18 -24.78 -8.03
CA SER A 270 -4.06 -25.06 -6.60
C SER A 270 -2.75 -25.76 -6.26
N SER A 271 -2.33 -25.62 -5.00
CA SER A 271 -1.15 -26.31 -4.49
C SER A 271 -1.32 -27.84 -4.54
N ASP A 272 -2.54 -28.33 -4.36
CA ASP A 272 -2.83 -29.77 -4.41
C ASP A 272 -2.54 -30.35 -5.82
N GLN A 273 -2.97 -29.63 -6.89
CA GLN A 273 -2.65 -30.02 -8.26
C GLN A 273 -1.15 -30.01 -8.55
N ALA A 274 -0.45 -28.98 -8.04
CA ALA A 274 0.98 -28.86 -8.19
C ALA A 274 1.74 -30.00 -7.47
N ILE A 275 1.29 -30.41 -6.27
CA ILE A 275 1.87 -31.54 -5.54
C ILE A 275 1.72 -32.84 -6.32
N VAL A 276 0.51 -33.15 -6.81
CA VAL A 276 0.27 -34.36 -7.63
C VAL A 276 1.16 -34.38 -8.87
N ALA A 277 1.28 -33.23 -9.55
CA ALA A 277 2.14 -33.10 -10.72
C ALA A 277 3.63 -33.24 -10.39
N ALA A 278 4.08 -32.74 -9.24
CA ALA A 278 5.45 -32.87 -8.78
C ALA A 278 5.81 -34.34 -8.48
N GLU A 279 4.93 -35.07 -7.79
CA GLU A 279 5.12 -36.48 -7.49
C GLU A 279 5.12 -37.35 -8.75
N ALA A 280 4.27 -37.04 -9.74
CA ALA A 280 4.19 -37.77 -10.99
C ALA A 280 5.46 -37.66 -11.86
N ARG A 281 6.29 -36.61 -11.67
CA ARG A 281 7.54 -36.39 -12.43
C ARG A 281 8.71 -37.26 -11.98
N GLY A 282 8.56 -38.02 -10.90
CA GLY A 282 9.62 -38.86 -10.33
C GLY A 282 10.70 -38.03 -9.63
N CYS A 283 11.08 -38.44 -8.45
CA CYS A 283 12.09 -37.75 -7.63
C CYS A 283 13.46 -38.42 -7.76
N ARG A 284 14.48 -37.70 -8.22
CA ARG A 284 15.83 -38.20 -8.33
C ARG A 284 16.47 -38.60 -6.98
N TYR A 285 15.94 -38.05 -5.88
CA TYR A 285 16.41 -38.35 -4.52
C TYR A 285 15.76 -39.60 -3.95
N CYS A 286 14.47 -39.85 -4.29
CA CYS A 286 13.71 -41.03 -3.85
C CYS A 286 14.00 -42.27 -4.71
N HIS A 287 14.33 -42.08 -5.99
CA HIS A 287 14.65 -43.19 -6.94
C HIS A 287 16.10 -43.06 -7.45
N PRO A 288 17.07 -43.66 -6.79
CA PRO A 288 18.51 -43.56 -7.16
C PRO A 288 18.83 -44.06 -8.57
N VAL A 289 17.95 -44.85 -9.19
CA VAL A 289 18.07 -45.32 -10.58
C VAL A 289 18.00 -44.17 -11.60
N LEU A 290 17.47 -43.02 -11.24
CA LEU A 290 17.37 -41.83 -12.09
C LEU A 290 18.61 -40.91 -11.97
N ARG A 291 19.62 -41.26 -11.18
CA ARG A 291 20.89 -40.54 -11.19
C ARG A 291 21.60 -40.86 -12.50
N GLU A 292 21.61 -39.96 -13.46
CA GLU A 292 22.56 -40.03 -14.56
C GLU A 292 23.99 -40.17 -13.99
N PRO A 293 24.81 -41.09 -14.51
CA PRO A 293 26.19 -41.22 -14.05
C PRO A 293 26.99 -40.00 -14.49
N GLU A 294 27.28 -39.12 -13.54
CA GLU A 294 28.19 -37.96 -13.67
C GLU A 294 29.66 -38.38 -13.87
N ALA A 295 29.92 -39.59 -14.37
CA ALA A 295 31.26 -40.16 -14.48
C ALA A 295 31.63 -40.55 -15.90
N ALA A 296 31.37 -39.71 -16.90
CA ALA A 296 31.87 -39.94 -18.26
C ALA A 296 32.24 -38.65 -19.01
N LYS A 297 32.81 -37.65 -18.30
CA LYS A 297 33.50 -36.51 -18.94
C LYS A 297 34.76 -36.13 -18.17
N ALA A 298 35.64 -37.12 -17.98
CA ALA A 298 37.02 -36.90 -17.61
C ALA A 298 37.84 -38.04 -18.22
N GLU A 299 38.07 -37.95 -19.52
CA GLU A 299 39.25 -38.44 -20.26
C GLU A 299 39.40 -37.57 -21.52
#